data_958636f6444dd64b87f9510d91be9aa1
#
_entry.id   958636f6444dd64b87f9510d91be9aa1
#
_cell.length_a   1.000
_cell.length_b   1.000
_cell.length_c   1.000
_cell.angle_alpha   90.00
_cell.angle_beta   90.00
_cell.angle_gamma   90.00
#
_symmetry.space_group_name_H-M   'P 1'
#
loop_
_entity.id
_entity.type
_entity.pdbx_description
1 polymer ?
#
loop_
_entity_poly.entity_id
_entity_poly.type
_entity_poly.pdbx_seq_one_letter_code
_entity_poly.pdbx_strand_id
1 'polypeptide(L)'
;MMKLLPKTNIDFLKYRKVYFTLFALLLIGGVICFFTKGFNMGIDFTGGTMVQVKFEAPVDMSDIRAALTNTGANSELQSFGDNSYAISEKSTADEVGVVQARIEKALNTLNVPYTVLLTNSVGPAVGDNMTERALWSILLSLVFIIIYVAFRFSNILWGISGVVALFHDLFVMAVAFSLTQREIDLVVVAAFLTVAGFSINDTIVIFDRMRENFRLHPKMSFGEIINLSINETLSRTIITTLTVIFALVVLFFFGGEVINSFAFAMLVGCLAGVYSTITLTTPLVYAWSHGQNNDGSQFNKKPAAKPAVKHNVEAFVSEQAAKPARQGKTVIKRTRRNKK
;
A
#
# COMPACT_ATOMS: atom_id res chain seq x y z
N MET A 1 16.40 -3.06 22.61
CA MET A 1 15.16 -2.65 21.93
C MET A 1 14.10 -2.39 22.99
N MET A 2 13.60 -1.17 23.08
CA MET A 2 12.47 -0.86 23.95
C MET A 2 11.26 -1.67 23.46
N LYS A 3 10.68 -2.52 24.34
CA LYS A 3 9.43 -3.20 24.04
C LYS A 3 8.30 -2.21 24.33
N LEU A 4 7.76 -1.57 23.32
CA LEU A 4 6.64 -0.63 23.45
C LEU A 4 5.38 -1.30 24.01
N LEU A 5 5.20 -2.57 23.72
CA LEU A 5 4.10 -3.38 24.26
C LEU A 5 4.69 -4.50 25.14
N PRO A 6 4.15 -4.72 26.35
CA PRO A 6 4.43 -5.92 27.11
C PRO A 6 4.02 -7.15 26.28
N LYS A 7 4.49 -8.35 26.67
CA LYS A 7 4.05 -9.58 25.99
C LYS A 7 2.53 -9.66 26.04
N THR A 8 1.91 -9.37 24.87
CA THR A 8 0.46 -9.50 24.73
C THR A 8 0.11 -10.98 24.57
N ASN A 9 -1.04 -11.36 25.11
CA ASN A 9 -1.60 -12.71 24.95
C ASN A 9 -3.09 -12.58 24.61
N ILE A 10 -3.35 -11.99 23.43
CA ILE A 10 -4.70 -11.72 22.95
C ILE A 10 -5.12 -12.91 22.07
N ASP A 11 -6.31 -13.45 22.31
CA ASP A 11 -6.91 -14.47 21.45
C ASP A 11 -7.67 -13.82 20.30
N PHE A 12 -6.98 -13.55 19.20
CA PHE A 12 -7.57 -12.94 18.01
C PHE A 12 -8.55 -13.86 17.28
N LEU A 13 -8.29 -15.17 17.29
CA LEU A 13 -9.15 -16.13 16.58
C LEU A 13 -10.52 -16.32 17.24
N LYS A 14 -10.65 -16.02 18.53
CA LYS A 14 -11.92 -16.03 19.26
C LYS A 14 -12.96 -15.13 18.59
N TYR A 15 -12.54 -13.97 18.10
CA TYR A 15 -13.41 -12.95 17.51
C TYR A 15 -13.57 -13.07 15.99
N ARG A 16 -13.10 -14.16 15.36
CA ARG A 16 -13.12 -14.34 13.90
C ARG A 16 -14.49 -14.15 13.25
N LYS A 17 -15.58 -14.59 13.91
CA LYS A 17 -16.94 -14.39 13.39
C LYS A 17 -17.31 -12.91 13.31
N VAL A 18 -16.94 -12.12 14.32
CA VAL A 18 -17.15 -10.67 14.33
C VAL A 18 -16.37 -10.01 13.20
N TYR A 19 -15.11 -10.40 12.98
CA TYR A 19 -14.30 -9.87 11.90
C TYR A 19 -14.92 -10.15 10.53
N PHE A 20 -15.33 -11.38 10.25
CA PHE A 20 -15.99 -11.72 8.99
C PHE A 20 -17.33 -11.01 8.81
N THR A 21 -18.09 -10.80 9.89
CA THR A 21 -19.33 -10.02 9.83
C THR A 21 -19.05 -8.56 9.49
N LEU A 22 -18.06 -7.94 10.15
CA LEU A 22 -17.65 -6.57 9.86
C LEU A 22 -17.15 -6.42 8.41
N PHE A 23 -16.37 -7.38 7.94
CA PHE A 23 -15.93 -7.42 6.55
C PHE A 23 -17.09 -7.50 5.56
N ALA A 24 -18.06 -8.38 5.81
CA ALA A 24 -19.24 -8.51 4.96
C ALA A 24 -20.09 -7.22 4.95
N LEU A 25 -20.28 -6.58 6.11
CA LEU A 25 -21.00 -5.32 6.22
C LEU A 25 -20.28 -4.19 5.47
N LEU A 26 -18.95 -4.13 5.59
CA LEU A 26 -18.13 -3.15 4.86
C LEU A 26 -18.22 -3.38 3.34
N LEU A 27 -18.16 -4.63 2.89
CA LEU A 27 -18.33 -5.00 1.47
C LEU A 27 -19.69 -4.53 0.95
N ILE A 28 -20.79 -4.89 1.65
CA ILE A 28 -22.16 -4.53 1.23
C ILE A 28 -22.30 -3.00 1.24
N GLY A 29 -21.91 -2.35 2.33
CA GLY A 29 -21.98 -0.89 2.46
C GLY A 29 -21.15 -0.15 1.40
N GLY A 30 -19.95 -0.65 1.10
CA GLY A 30 -19.10 -0.11 0.06
C GLY A 30 -19.69 -0.24 -1.33
N VAL A 31 -20.25 -1.41 -1.65
CA VAL A 31 -20.93 -1.62 -2.94
C VAL A 31 -22.13 -0.66 -3.07
N ILE A 32 -22.95 -0.52 -2.03
CA ILE A 32 -24.05 0.45 -2.02
C ILE A 32 -23.52 1.88 -2.23
N CYS A 33 -22.42 2.24 -1.56
CA CYS A 33 -21.80 3.54 -1.71
C CYS A 33 -21.36 3.81 -3.16
N PHE A 34 -20.75 2.84 -3.83
CA PHE A 34 -20.34 2.98 -5.23
C PHE A 34 -21.51 3.21 -6.19
N PHE A 35 -22.64 2.50 -5.97
CA PHE A 35 -23.81 2.69 -6.80
C PHE A 35 -24.57 3.99 -6.50
N THR A 36 -24.48 4.53 -5.30
CA THR A 36 -25.20 5.75 -4.91
C THR A 36 -24.42 7.02 -5.14
N LYS A 37 -23.13 7.03 -4.82
CA LYS A 37 -22.27 8.22 -4.90
C LYS A 37 -21.28 8.20 -6.07
N GLY A 38 -20.86 6.99 -6.52
CA GLY A 38 -19.83 6.86 -7.54
C GLY A 38 -18.44 7.31 -7.05
N PHE A 39 -17.57 7.61 -8.01
CA PHE A 39 -16.23 8.16 -7.79
C PHE A 39 -16.12 9.54 -8.38
N ASN A 40 -15.44 10.43 -7.70
CA ASN A 40 -15.04 11.72 -8.24
C ASN A 40 -13.68 11.55 -8.94
N MET A 41 -13.71 11.44 -10.27
CA MET A 41 -12.51 11.23 -11.10
C MET A 41 -11.90 12.59 -11.45
N GLY A 42 -10.61 12.76 -11.19
CA GLY A 42 -9.86 13.96 -11.49
C GLY A 42 -9.73 14.27 -12.97
N ILE A 43 -9.30 15.49 -13.26
CA ILE A 43 -9.06 15.96 -14.64
C ILE A 43 -8.02 15.13 -15.37
N ASP A 44 -7.13 14.42 -14.66
CA ASP A 44 -6.17 13.48 -15.24
C ASP A 44 -6.84 12.37 -16.03
N PHE A 45 -8.08 12.02 -15.68
CA PHE A 45 -8.86 10.94 -16.30
C PHE A 45 -10.01 11.46 -17.15
N THR A 46 -10.67 12.54 -16.69
CA THR A 46 -11.85 13.08 -17.40
C THR A 46 -11.50 14.11 -18.47
N GLY A 47 -10.28 14.62 -18.44
CA GLY A 47 -9.92 15.85 -19.13
C GLY A 47 -10.59 17.06 -18.47
N GLY A 48 -10.08 18.25 -18.69
CA GLY A 48 -10.64 19.47 -18.16
C GLY A 48 -9.59 20.46 -17.66
N THR A 49 -10.09 21.52 -17.02
CA THR A 49 -9.26 22.55 -16.39
C THR A 49 -9.60 22.63 -14.91
N MET A 50 -8.59 22.60 -14.05
CA MET A 50 -8.68 22.79 -12.62
C MET A 50 -7.97 24.08 -12.23
N VAL A 51 -8.67 24.92 -11.47
CA VAL A 51 -8.11 26.14 -10.86
C VAL A 51 -8.17 26.01 -9.36
N GLN A 52 -7.02 26.10 -8.73
CA GLN A 52 -6.92 26.11 -7.26
C GLN A 52 -6.80 27.55 -6.78
N VAL A 53 -7.64 27.90 -5.82
CA VAL A 53 -7.69 29.26 -5.24
C VAL A 53 -7.64 29.20 -3.72
N LYS A 54 -7.01 30.21 -3.14
CA LYS A 54 -7.03 30.45 -1.69
C LYS A 54 -7.63 31.83 -1.42
N PHE A 55 -8.69 31.84 -0.60
CA PHE A 55 -9.32 33.09 -0.15
C PHE A 55 -8.60 33.64 1.10
N GLU A 56 -8.52 34.93 1.21
CA GLU A 56 -7.96 35.62 2.39
C GLU A 56 -8.89 35.58 3.60
N ALA A 57 -10.19 35.41 3.37
CA ALA A 57 -11.21 35.25 4.40
C ALA A 57 -12.02 33.99 4.20
N PRO A 58 -12.62 33.39 5.25
CA PRO A 58 -13.48 32.24 5.12
C PRO A 58 -14.66 32.52 4.17
N VAL A 59 -14.87 31.63 3.20
CA VAL A 59 -15.99 31.66 2.26
C VAL A 59 -16.68 30.31 2.30
N ASP A 60 -18.01 30.30 2.41
CA ASP A 60 -18.74 29.04 2.42
C ASP A 60 -18.75 28.39 1.02
N MET A 61 -18.60 27.07 1.01
CA MET A 61 -18.64 26.29 -0.24
C MET A 61 -19.94 26.47 -1.03
N SER A 62 -21.05 26.72 -0.33
CA SER A 62 -22.36 27.04 -0.92
C SER A 62 -22.34 28.33 -1.74
N ASP A 63 -21.64 29.36 -1.27
CA ASP A 63 -21.56 30.66 -1.93
C ASP A 63 -20.68 30.58 -3.19
N ILE A 64 -19.56 29.86 -3.10
CA ILE A 64 -18.69 29.59 -4.26
C ILE A 64 -19.48 28.80 -5.33
N ARG A 65 -20.22 27.78 -4.92
CA ARG A 65 -21.05 26.98 -5.83
C ARG A 65 -22.14 27.81 -6.48
N ALA A 66 -22.81 28.66 -5.73
CA ALA A 66 -23.83 29.58 -6.27
C ALA A 66 -23.22 30.53 -7.30
N ALA A 67 -22.07 31.16 -6.99
CA ALA A 67 -21.36 32.05 -7.91
C ALA A 67 -20.97 31.32 -9.23
N LEU A 68 -20.44 30.11 -9.15
CA LEU A 68 -20.09 29.29 -10.29
C LEU A 68 -21.33 28.96 -11.15
N THR A 69 -22.41 28.50 -10.50
CA THR A 69 -23.66 28.17 -11.21
C THR A 69 -24.27 29.38 -11.93
N ASN A 70 -24.22 30.57 -11.30
CA ASN A 70 -24.74 31.80 -11.91
C ASN A 70 -23.96 32.25 -13.15
N THR A 71 -22.69 31.87 -13.27
CA THR A 71 -21.88 32.13 -14.46
C THR A 71 -21.96 31.03 -15.52
N GLY A 72 -22.79 30.00 -15.31
CA GLY A 72 -22.98 28.87 -16.20
C GLY A 72 -21.83 27.86 -16.17
N ALA A 73 -20.99 27.93 -15.15
CA ALA A 73 -19.92 26.96 -14.94
C ALA A 73 -20.49 25.65 -14.37
N ASN A 74 -20.27 24.53 -15.04
CA ASN A 74 -20.59 23.20 -14.53
C ASN A 74 -19.34 22.62 -13.85
N SER A 75 -18.97 23.22 -12.73
CA SER A 75 -17.71 22.95 -12.06
C SER A 75 -17.91 22.06 -10.84
N GLU A 76 -16.99 21.11 -10.65
CA GLU A 76 -16.83 20.37 -9.40
C GLU A 76 -16.00 21.22 -8.43
N LEU A 77 -16.44 21.28 -7.17
CA LEU A 77 -15.81 22.08 -6.13
C LEU A 77 -15.37 21.19 -4.98
N GLN A 78 -14.07 21.24 -4.65
CA GLN A 78 -13.47 20.52 -3.53
C GLN A 78 -12.81 21.51 -2.58
N SER A 79 -13.01 21.33 -1.25
CA SER A 79 -12.32 22.09 -0.21
C SER A 79 -11.17 21.30 0.38
N PHE A 80 -10.03 21.98 0.59
CA PHE A 80 -8.84 21.41 1.23
C PHE A 80 -8.60 21.97 2.65
N GLY A 81 -9.53 22.77 3.15
CA GLY A 81 -9.34 23.50 4.39
C GLY A 81 -8.55 24.81 4.18
N ASP A 82 -8.30 25.54 5.25
CA ASP A 82 -7.53 26.79 5.21
C ASP A 82 -7.95 27.78 4.10
N ASN A 83 -9.26 27.87 3.84
CA ASN A 83 -9.89 28.69 2.79
C ASN A 83 -9.41 28.37 1.36
N SER A 84 -8.89 27.15 1.13
CA SER A 84 -8.40 26.70 -0.17
C SER A 84 -9.43 25.80 -0.86
N TYR A 85 -9.66 26.05 -2.15
CA TYR A 85 -10.64 25.33 -2.96
C TYR A 85 -10.05 25.00 -4.32
N ALA A 86 -10.34 23.78 -4.82
CA ALA A 86 -10.12 23.41 -6.20
C ALA A 86 -11.45 23.43 -6.94
N ILE A 87 -11.45 24.04 -8.11
CA ILE A 87 -12.60 24.19 -9.02
C ILE A 87 -12.21 23.51 -10.31
N SER A 88 -12.83 22.37 -10.62
CA SER A 88 -12.56 21.58 -11.82
C SER A 88 -13.75 21.68 -12.79
N GLU A 89 -13.48 21.99 -14.03
CA GLU A 89 -14.50 22.04 -15.09
C GLU A 89 -14.03 21.22 -16.31
N LYS A 90 -14.91 20.40 -16.85
CA LYS A 90 -14.65 19.65 -18.09
C LYS A 90 -14.49 20.63 -19.24
N SER A 91 -13.35 20.56 -19.95
CA SER A 91 -13.05 21.46 -21.06
C SER A 91 -12.10 20.78 -22.06
N THR A 92 -12.07 21.28 -23.26
CA THR A 92 -11.04 20.96 -24.24
C THR A 92 -9.76 21.75 -23.98
N ALA A 93 -8.64 21.30 -24.50
CA ALA A 93 -7.36 21.99 -24.34
C ALA A 93 -7.36 23.44 -24.84
N ASP A 94 -8.18 23.74 -25.86
CA ASP A 94 -8.29 25.07 -26.46
C ASP A 94 -9.17 26.03 -25.63
N GLU A 95 -9.94 25.51 -24.65
CA GLU A 95 -10.87 26.27 -23.82
C GLU A 95 -10.31 26.68 -22.47
N VAL A 96 -9.06 26.36 -22.17
CA VAL A 96 -8.43 26.62 -20.85
C VAL A 96 -8.57 28.06 -20.41
N GLY A 97 -8.24 29.01 -21.29
CA GLY A 97 -8.35 30.45 -21.00
C GLY A 97 -9.80 30.91 -20.81
N VAL A 98 -10.76 30.30 -21.50
CA VAL A 98 -12.18 30.60 -21.38
C VAL A 98 -12.73 30.09 -20.05
N VAL A 99 -12.36 28.88 -19.66
CA VAL A 99 -12.77 28.27 -18.39
C VAL A 99 -12.16 29.05 -17.21
N GLN A 100 -10.87 29.35 -17.27
CA GLN A 100 -10.22 30.15 -16.24
C GLN A 100 -10.89 31.52 -16.08
N ALA A 101 -11.12 32.25 -17.18
CA ALA A 101 -11.78 33.56 -17.13
C ALA A 101 -13.23 33.47 -16.58
N ARG A 102 -13.94 32.37 -16.86
CA ARG A 102 -15.29 32.10 -16.35
C ARG A 102 -15.26 31.89 -14.84
N ILE A 103 -14.31 31.06 -14.35
CA ILE A 103 -14.11 30.80 -12.92
C ILE A 103 -13.72 32.11 -12.21
N GLU A 104 -12.74 32.85 -12.71
CA GLU A 104 -12.33 34.14 -12.13
C GLU A 104 -13.48 35.15 -12.10
N LYS A 105 -14.30 35.20 -13.16
CA LYS A 105 -15.50 36.06 -13.17
C LYS A 105 -16.49 35.68 -12.08
N ALA A 106 -16.71 34.37 -11.85
CA ALA A 106 -17.57 33.88 -10.79
C ALA A 106 -17.02 34.25 -9.40
N LEU A 107 -15.73 34.01 -9.18
CA LEU A 107 -15.08 34.30 -7.89
C LEU A 107 -15.08 35.82 -7.57
N ASN A 108 -14.91 36.67 -8.56
CA ASN A 108 -14.95 38.13 -8.38
C ASN A 108 -16.33 38.63 -7.90
N THR A 109 -17.43 37.87 -8.12
CA THR A 109 -18.77 38.25 -7.59
C THR A 109 -18.86 38.08 -6.08
N LEU A 110 -17.98 37.31 -5.46
CA LEU A 110 -17.96 37.07 -4.02
C LEU A 110 -17.37 38.26 -3.24
N ASN A 111 -16.70 39.21 -3.92
CA ASN A 111 -16.03 40.36 -3.33
C ASN A 111 -15.06 40.03 -2.18
N VAL A 112 -14.49 38.81 -2.18
CA VAL A 112 -13.46 38.38 -1.22
C VAL A 112 -12.14 38.24 -1.98
N PRO A 113 -11.04 38.84 -1.53
CA PRO A 113 -9.75 38.70 -2.16
C PRO A 113 -9.30 37.22 -2.17
N TYR A 114 -8.78 36.76 -3.29
CA TYR A 114 -8.25 35.42 -3.44
C TYR A 114 -6.96 35.40 -4.26
N THR A 115 -6.17 34.38 -4.09
CA THR A 115 -4.95 34.10 -4.85
C THR A 115 -5.13 32.81 -5.61
N VAL A 116 -4.83 32.80 -6.90
CA VAL A 116 -4.74 31.53 -7.69
C VAL A 116 -3.42 30.86 -7.35
N LEU A 117 -3.51 29.64 -6.79
CA LEU A 117 -2.35 28.86 -6.39
C LEU A 117 -1.80 28.03 -7.56
N LEU A 118 -2.71 27.44 -8.34
CA LEU A 118 -2.36 26.53 -9.42
C LEU A 118 -3.47 26.52 -10.47
N THR A 119 -3.09 26.41 -11.73
CA THR A 119 -4.00 26.11 -12.83
C THR A 119 -3.42 24.92 -13.61
N ASN A 120 -4.17 23.83 -13.64
CA ASN A 120 -3.84 22.63 -14.41
C ASN A 120 -4.86 22.41 -15.50
N SER A 121 -4.42 21.90 -16.64
CA SER A 121 -5.32 21.54 -17.73
C SER A 121 -4.85 20.27 -18.44
N VAL A 122 -5.80 19.38 -18.71
CA VAL A 122 -5.57 18.10 -19.40
C VAL A 122 -6.58 18.01 -20.56
N GLY A 123 -6.09 17.86 -21.76
CA GLY A 123 -6.97 17.62 -22.91
C GLY A 123 -7.65 16.24 -22.83
N PRO A 124 -8.89 16.06 -23.34
CA PRO A 124 -9.64 14.82 -23.22
C PRO A 124 -8.90 13.58 -23.77
N ALA A 125 -8.26 13.70 -24.92
CA ALA A 125 -7.47 12.61 -25.51
C ALA A 125 -6.27 12.20 -24.64
N VAL A 126 -5.71 13.12 -23.86
CA VAL A 126 -4.64 12.83 -22.90
C VAL A 126 -5.22 12.13 -21.69
N GLY A 127 -6.39 12.58 -21.18
CA GLY A 127 -7.10 11.96 -20.05
C GLY A 127 -7.47 10.49 -20.35
N ASP A 128 -8.03 10.20 -21.51
CA ASP A 128 -8.33 8.83 -21.95
C ASP A 128 -7.08 7.94 -21.93
N ASN A 129 -5.97 8.44 -22.47
CA ASN A 129 -4.69 7.72 -22.49
C ASN A 129 -4.13 7.51 -21.06
N MET A 130 -4.27 8.50 -20.17
CA MET A 130 -3.87 8.38 -18.76
C MET A 130 -4.72 7.36 -18.02
N THR A 131 -6.03 7.30 -18.29
CA THR A 131 -6.94 6.30 -17.74
C THR A 131 -6.51 4.88 -18.14
N GLU A 132 -6.25 4.64 -19.41
CA GLU A 132 -5.77 3.35 -19.89
C GLU A 132 -4.45 2.94 -19.23
N ARG A 133 -3.48 3.86 -19.17
CA ARG A 133 -2.19 3.60 -18.53
C ARG A 133 -2.32 3.34 -17.03
N ALA A 134 -3.19 4.06 -16.32
CA ALA A 134 -3.46 3.84 -14.92
C ALA A 134 -4.05 2.45 -14.67
N LEU A 135 -5.04 2.04 -15.48
CA LEU A 135 -5.64 0.70 -15.39
C LEU A 135 -4.61 -0.41 -15.64
N TRP A 136 -3.79 -0.27 -16.67
CA TRP A 136 -2.70 -1.21 -16.95
C TRP A 136 -1.68 -1.26 -15.80
N SER A 137 -1.34 -0.12 -15.23
CA SER A 137 -0.40 -0.06 -14.09
C SER A 137 -0.93 -0.79 -12.87
N ILE A 138 -2.22 -0.61 -12.54
CA ILE A 138 -2.88 -1.32 -11.45
C ILE A 138 -2.90 -2.82 -11.74
N LEU A 139 -3.36 -3.22 -12.92
CA LEU A 139 -3.47 -4.63 -13.30
C LEU A 139 -2.12 -5.34 -13.25
N LEU A 140 -1.10 -4.77 -13.91
CA LEU A 140 0.24 -5.36 -13.94
C LEU A 140 0.85 -5.43 -12.55
N SER A 141 0.69 -4.38 -11.73
CA SER A 141 1.18 -4.37 -10.35
C SER A 141 0.54 -5.49 -9.52
N LEU A 142 -0.79 -5.66 -9.60
CA LEU A 142 -1.50 -6.74 -8.92
C LEU A 142 -1.03 -8.12 -9.39
N VAL A 143 -0.84 -8.30 -10.70
CA VAL A 143 -0.30 -9.57 -11.26
C VAL A 143 1.08 -9.86 -10.69
N PHE A 144 2.00 -8.88 -10.69
CA PHE A 144 3.33 -9.07 -10.13
C PHE A 144 3.31 -9.35 -8.62
N ILE A 145 2.42 -8.70 -7.86
CA ILE A 145 2.24 -8.99 -6.43
C ILE A 145 1.73 -10.43 -6.24
N ILE A 146 0.75 -10.88 -7.02
CA ILE A 146 0.22 -12.24 -6.94
C ILE A 146 1.32 -13.27 -7.27
N ILE A 147 2.10 -13.03 -8.34
CA ILE A 147 3.23 -13.88 -8.70
C ILE A 147 4.25 -13.93 -7.55
N TYR A 148 4.62 -12.78 -7.00
CA TYR A 148 5.54 -12.70 -5.88
C TYR A 148 5.03 -13.48 -4.66
N VAL A 149 3.75 -13.32 -4.31
CA VAL A 149 3.09 -14.02 -3.20
C VAL A 149 3.09 -15.54 -3.44
N ALA A 150 2.82 -15.98 -4.68
CA ALA A 150 2.84 -17.38 -5.06
C ALA A 150 4.24 -18.02 -4.90
N PHE A 151 5.29 -17.29 -5.26
CA PHE A 151 6.67 -17.75 -5.02
C PHE A 151 7.07 -17.70 -3.54
N ARG A 152 6.58 -16.69 -2.82
CA ARG A 152 6.97 -16.47 -1.43
C ARG A 152 6.37 -17.49 -0.49
N PHE A 153 5.14 -17.94 -0.74
CA PHE A 153 4.42 -18.88 0.11
C PHE A 153 4.36 -20.26 -0.50
N SER A 154 4.88 -21.26 0.25
CA SER A 154 4.85 -22.67 -0.16
C SER A 154 3.42 -23.28 -0.11
N ASN A 155 2.51 -22.62 0.62
CA ASN A 155 1.12 -23.03 0.74
C ASN A 155 0.23 -22.05 -0.01
N ILE A 156 -0.50 -22.56 -1.00
CA ILE A 156 -1.38 -21.77 -1.85
C ILE A 156 -2.50 -21.07 -1.07
N LEU A 157 -3.03 -21.70 -0.01
CA LEU A 157 -4.09 -21.11 0.83
C LEU A 157 -3.61 -19.85 1.56
N TRP A 158 -2.35 -19.86 2.02
CA TRP A 158 -1.74 -18.68 2.63
C TRP A 158 -1.55 -17.56 1.62
N GLY A 159 -1.10 -17.90 0.41
CA GLY A 159 -0.99 -16.94 -0.68
C GLY A 159 -2.34 -16.29 -1.02
N ILE A 160 -3.38 -17.11 -1.23
CA ILE A 160 -4.73 -16.62 -1.54
C ILE A 160 -5.28 -15.74 -0.41
N SER A 161 -5.08 -16.11 0.87
CA SER A 161 -5.56 -15.29 1.99
C SER A 161 -4.89 -13.92 2.04
N GLY A 162 -3.60 -13.83 1.72
CA GLY A 162 -2.90 -12.57 1.59
C GLY A 162 -3.43 -11.71 0.44
N VAL A 163 -3.71 -12.32 -0.71
CA VAL A 163 -4.31 -11.62 -1.86
C VAL A 163 -5.72 -11.13 -1.54
N VAL A 164 -6.55 -11.91 -0.85
CA VAL A 164 -7.89 -11.48 -0.41
C VAL A 164 -7.81 -10.27 0.52
N ALA A 165 -6.87 -10.27 1.47
CA ALA A 165 -6.65 -9.12 2.34
C ALA A 165 -6.19 -7.88 1.57
N LEU A 166 -5.31 -8.06 0.58
CA LEU A 166 -4.88 -6.97 -0.29
C LEU A 166 -6.06 -6.33 -1.05
N PHE A 167 -6.92 -7.14 -1.66
CA PHE A 167 -8.12 -6.64 -2.31
C PHE A 167 -9.05 -5.92 -1.33
N HIS A 168 -9.19 -6.45 -0.11
CA HIS A 168 -9.95 -5.78 0.94
C HIS A 168 -9.38 -4.37 1.23
N ASP A 169 -8.07 -4.22 1.38
CA ASP A 169 -7.45 -2.94 1.73
C ASP A 169 -7.65 -1.90 0.62
N LEU A 170 -7.46 -2.30 -0.63
CA LEU A 170 -7.74 -1.45 -1.79
C LEU A 170 -9.24 -1.08 -1.87
N PHE A 171 -10.12 -2.02 -1.55
CA PHE A 171 -11.56 -1.78 -1.50
C PHE A 171 -11.93 -0.77 -0.41
N VAL A 172 -11.35 -0.88 0.81
CA VAL A 172 -11.56 0.10 1.89
C VAL A 172 -11.13 1.50 1.47
N MET A 173 -9.97 1.62 0.80
CA MET A 173 -9.51 2.89 0.25
C MET A 173 -10.50 3.45 -0.77
N ALA A 174 -10.95 2.63 -1.71
CA ALA A 174 -11.94 3.02 -2.73
C ALA A 174 -13.26 3.48 -2.08
N VAL A 175 -13.75 2.77 -1.06
CA VAL A 175 -14.95 3.17 -0.29
C VAL A 175 -14.72 4.52 0.40
N ALA A 176 -13.55 4.75 1.00
CA ALA A 176 -13.24 6.02 1.67
C ALA A 176 -13.26 7.20 0.68
N PHE A 177 -12.72 7.02 -0.54
CA PHE A 177 -12.79 8.02 -1.59
C PHE A 177 -14.21 8.26 -2.09
N SER A 178 -14.99 7.21 -2.32
CA SER A 178 -16.40 7.34 -2.70
C SER A 178 -17.24 8.03 -1.62
N LEU A 179 -17.00 7.74 -0.33
CA LEU A 179 -17.72 8.39 0.78
C LEU A 179 -17.39 9.86 0.93
N THR A 180 -16.11 10.20 0.84
CA THR A 180 -15.60 11.57 1.03
C THR A 180 -15.68 12.42 -0.23
N GLN A 181 -15.97 11.79 -1.38
CA GLN A 181 -16.01 12.45 -2.70
C GLN A 181 -14.70 13.20 -3.03
N ARG A 182 -13.57 12.71 -2.49
CA ARG A 182 -12.26 13.22 -2.84
C ARG A 182 -11.92 12.84 -4.26
N GLU A 183 -11.24 13.75 -4.93
CA GLU A 183 -10.81 13.56 -6.31
C GLU A 183 -9.76 12.44 -6.39
N ILE A 184 -9.95 11.53 -7.34
CA ILE A 184 -8.99 10.47 -7.68
C ILE A 184 -8.19 10.94 -8.89
N ASP A 185 -6.93 11.23 -8.67
CA ASP A 185 -5.93 11.62 -9.66
C ASP A 185 -4.85 10.53 -9.82
N LEU A 186 -3.85 10.76 -10.67
CA LEU A 186 -2.73 9.82 -10.84
C LEU A 186 -1.90 9.64 -9.57
N VAL A 187 -1.83 10.67 -8.70
CA VAL A 187 -1.09 10.61 -7.44
C VAL A 187 -1.81 9.69 -6.46
N VAL A 188 -3.15 9.72 -6.44
CA VAL A 188 -3.97 8.79 -5.66
C VAL A 188 -3.80 7.35 -6.19
N VAL A 189 -3.76 7.14 -7.50
CA VAL A 189 -3.47 5.81 -8.07
C VAL A 189 -2.11 5.30 -7.59
N ALA A 190 -1.08 6.15 -7.57
CA ALA A 190 0.22 5.79 -7.03
C ALA A 190 0.16 5.41 -5.54
N ALA A 191 -0.70 6.09 -4.75
CA ALA A 191 -0.95 5.72 -3.35
C ALA A 191 -1.58 4.33 -3.22
N PHE A 192 -2.57 3.98 -4.06
CA PHE A 192 -3.17 2.64 -4.08
C PHE A 192 -2.13 1.55 -4.34
N LEU A 193 -1.26 1.76 -5.33
CA LEU A 193 -0.17 0.82 -5.64
C LEU A 193 0.85 0.71 -4.50
N THR A 194 1.15 1.83 -3.85
CA THR A 194 2.07 1.86 -2.71
C THR A 194 1.51 1.11 -1.51
N VAL A 195 0.23 1.31 -1.19
CA VAL A 195 -0.46 0.59 -0.10
C VAL A 195 -0.51 -0.91 -0.40
N ALA A 196 -0.75 -1.31 -1.65
CA ALA A 196 -0.72 -2.71 -2.04
C ALA A 196 0.61 -3.40 -1.67
N GLY A 197 1.73 -2.73 -1.95
CA GLY A 197 3.06 -3.21 -1.55
C GLY A 197 3.29 -3.17 -0.03
N PHE A 198 2.77 -2.14 0.65
CA PHE A 198 2.92 -1.98 2.09
C PHE A 198 2.13 -3.03 2.88
N SER A 199 0.87 -3.27 2.52
CA SER A 199 -0.01 -4.23 3.19
C SER A 199 0.51 -5.67 3.10
N ILE A 200 0.97 -6.09 1.92
CA ILE A 200 1.48 -7.46 1.74
C ILE A 200 2.74 -7.72 2.59
N ASN A 201 3.53 -6.69 2.89
CA ASN A 201 4.73 -6.84 3.71
C ASN A 201 4.39 -7.30 5.14
N ASP A 202 3.36 -6.75 5.77
CA ASP A 202 2.94 -7.14 7.12
C ASP A 202 2.37 -8.57 7.13
N THR A 203 1.63 -8.94 6.10
CA THR A 203 1.16 -10.33 5.91
C THR A 203 2.33 -11.32 5.83
N ILE A 204 3.39 -10.99 5.09
CA ILE A 204 4.59 -11.83 4.99
C ILE A 204 5.25 -12.01 6.35
N VAL A 205 5.36 -10.94 7.14
CA VAL A 205 5.99 -10.99 8.47
C VAL A 205 5.24 -11.95 9.41
N ILE A 206 3.91 -11.88 9.46
CA ILE A 206 3.10 -12.79 10.30
C ILE A 206 3.23 -14.23 9.80
N PHE A 207 3.15 -14.47 8.51
CA PHE A 207 3.24 -15.81 7.95
C PHE A 207 4.63 -16.44 8.14
N ASP A 208 5.69 -15.66 8.05
CA ASP A 208 7.04 -16.15 8.36
C ASP A 208 7.16 -16.53 9.84
N ARG A 209 6.58 -15.72 10.74
CA ARG A 209 6.56 -16.04 12.16
C ARG A 209 5.72 -17.28 12.46
N MET A 210 4.58 -17.43 11.81
CA MET A 210 3.78 -18.67 11.90
C MET A 210 4.60 -19.89 11.48
N ARG A 211 5.30 -19.80 10.33
CA ARG A 211 6.17 -20.90 9.85
C ARG A 211 7.30 -21.24 10.82
N GLU A 212 7.88 -20.25 11.44
CA GLU A 212 8.91 -20.43 12.47
C GLU A 212 8.31 -21.12 13.72
N ASN A 213 7.17 -20.64 14.21
CA ASN A 213 6.51 -21.16 15.40
C ASN A 213 6.00 -22.61 15.20
N PHE A 214 5.59 -23.00 14.00
CA PHE A 214 5.29 -24.40 13.68
C PHE A 214 6.48 -25.33 13.92
N ARG A 215 7.69 -24.86 13.64
CA ARG A 215 8.92 -25.64 13.86
C ARG A 215 9.37 -25.66 15.32
N LEU A 216 9.16 -24.54 16.03
CA LEU A 216 9.59 -24.39 17.42
C LEU A 216 8.62 -25.07 18.39
N HIS A 217 7.33 -25.10 18.07
CA HIS A 217 6.27 -25.57 18.96
C HIS A 217 5.41 -26.68 18.33
N PRO A 218 5.99 -27.87 18.01
CA PRO A 218 5.30 -28.92 17.26
C PRO A 218 4.11 -29.55 18.00
N LYS A 219 3.95 -29.27 19.30
CA LYS A 219 2.85 -29.79 20.14
C LYS A 219 1.67 -28.82 20.28
N MET A 220 1.83 -27.56 19.85
CA MET A 220 0.77 -26.56 19.92
C MET A 220 -0.23 -26.79 18.78
N SER A 221 -1.49 -26.50 19.05
CA SER A 221 -2.53 -26.52 18.03
C SER A 221 -2.33 -25.42 16.98
N PHE A 222 -2.91 -25.60 15.80
CA PHE A 222 -2.81 -24.63 14.71
C PHE A 222 -3.28 -23.22 15.13
N GLY A 223 -4.41 -23.15 15.86
CA GLY A 223 -4.95 -21.88 16.36
C GLY A 223 -4.05 -21.20 17.37
N GLU A 224 -3.45 -21.95 18.29
CA GLU A 224 -2.51 -21.43 19.28
C GLU A 224 -1.26 -20.85 18.60
N ILE A 225 -0.73 -21.50 17.57
CA ILE A 225 0.43 -21.01 16.80
C ILE A 225 0.09 -19.72 16.07
N ILE A 226 -1.10 -19.61 15.48
CA ILE A 226 -1.54 -18.36 14.84
C ILE A 226 -1.59 -17.24 15.87
N ASN A 227 -2.30 -17.44 17.00
CA ASN A 227 -2.41 -16.42 18.04
C ASN A 227 -1.05 -16.02 18.62
N LEU A 228 -0.17 -17.00 18.86
CA LEU A 228 1.20 -16.74 19.32
C LEU A 228 1.95 -15.85 18.29
N SER A 229 1.88 -16.21 17.02
CA SER A 229 2.61 -15.51 15.96
C SER A 229 2.13 -14.06 15.77
N ILE A 230 0.81 -13.82 15.86
CA ILE A 230 0.24 -12.47 15.83
C ILE A 230 0.76 -11.66 17.02
N ASN A 231 0.67 -12.20 18.25
CA ASN A 231 1.10 -11.49 19.45
C ASN A 231 2.60 -11.14 19.42
N GLU A 232 3.44 -12.03 18.85
CA GLU A 232 4.88 -11.80 18.76
C GLU A 232 5.27 -10.76 17.70
N THR A 233 4.49 -10.65 16.63
CA THR A 233 4.74 -9.67 15.54
C THR A 233 4.03 -8.35 15.76
N LEU A 234 3.01 -8.30 16.62
CA LEU A 234 2.13 -7.15 16.85
C LEU A 234 2.90 -5.85 17.13
N SER A 235 3.87 -5.91 18.04
CA SER A 235 4.68 -4.74 18.41
C SER A 235 5.47 -4.19 17.21
N ARG A 236 5.99 -5.07 16.36
CA ARG A 236 6.72 -4.68 15.15
C ARG A 236 5.77 -4.02 14.15
N THR A 237 4.64 -4.64 13.84
CA THR A 237 3.65 -4.11 12.89
C THR A 237 3.14 -2.74 13.35
N ILE A 238 2.79 -2.58 14.62
CA ILE A 238 2.33 -1.29 15.15
C ILE A 238 3.42 -0.22 15.04
N ILE A 239 4.66 -0.51 15.43
CA ILE A 239 5.75 0.48 15.39
C ILE A 239 6.05 0.89 13.96
N THR A 240 6.18 -0.06 13.03
CA THR A 240 6.47 0.24 11.62
C THR A 240 5.36 1.07 10.99
N THR A 241 4.10 0.75 11.25
CA THR A 241 2.98 1.51 10.71
C THR A 241 2.84 2.88 11.37
N LEU A 242 3.05 3.02 12.69
CA LEU A 242 3.01 4.31 13.38
C LEU A 242 4.07 5.28 12.84
N THR A 243 5.28 4.82 12.51
CA THR A 243 6.31 5.68 11.92
C THR A 243 5.88 6.26 10.58
N VAL A 244 5.19 5.48 9.76
CA VAL A 244 4.64 5.92 8.48
C VAL A 244 3.43 6.85 8.71
N ILE A 245 2.53 6.50 9.62
CA ILE A 245 1.35 7.31 9.95
C ILE A 245 1.77 8.71 10.45
N PHE A 246 2.79 8.83 11.30
CA PHE A 246 3.27 10.14 11.76
C PHE A 246 3.72 11.04 10.59
N ALA A 247 4.47 10.48 9.65
CA ALA A 247 4.86 11.23 8.46
C ALA A 247 3.66 11.63 7.60
N LEU A 248 2.71 10.69 7.40
CA LEU A 248 1.51 10.93 6.62
C LEU A 248 0.56 11.95 7.27
N VAL A 249 0.45 11.97 8.60
CA VAL A 249 -0.34 12.99 9.33
C VAL A 249 0.25 14.38 9.10
N VAL A 250 1.58 14.51 9.17
CA VAL A 250 2.24 15.79 8.84
C VAL A 250 1.98 16.19 7.40
N LEU A 251 2.12 15.25 6.45
CA LEU A 251 1.82 15.51 5.03
C LEU A 251 0.35 15.84 4.80
N PHE A 252 -0.58 15.23 5.52
CA PHE A 252 -2.01 15.51 5.40
C PHE A 252 -2.38 16.93 5.80
N PHE A 253 -1.77 17.46 6.88
CA PHE A 253 -2.08 18.80 7.37
C PHE A 253 -1.20 19.90 6.76
N PHE A 254 0.04 19.59 6.40
CA PHE A 254 1.04 20.58 5.97
C PHE A 254 1.59 20.37 4.55
N GLY A 255 1.24 19.26 3.89
CA GLY A 255 1.79 18.89 2.59
C GLY A 255 1.20 19.65 1.38
N GLY A 256 0.22 20.52 1.62
CA GLY A 256 -0.49 21.21 0.54
C GLY A 256 -1.50 20.30 -0.17
N GLU A 257 -2.24 20.86 -1.12
CA GLU A 257 -3.45 20.28 -1.68
C GLU A 257 -3.20 19.00 -2.49
N VAL A 258 -2.17 19.00 -3.34
CA VAL A 258 -1.84 17.87 -4.21
C VAL A 258 -1.46 16.64 -3.37
N ILE A 259 -0.73 16.83 -2.27
CA ILE A 259 -0.26 15.75 -1.40
C ILE A 259 -1.35 15.33 -0.40
N ASN A 260 -2.34 16.16 -0.13
CA ASN A 260 -3.39 15.87 0.85
C ASN A 260 -4.19 14.61 0.49
N SER A 261 -4.64 14.47 -0.77
CA SER A 261 -5.37 13.28 -1.24
C SER A 261 -4.50 12.02 -1.23
N PHE A 262 -3.22 12.14 -1.57
CA PHE A 262 -2.23 11.06 -1.44
C PHE A 262 -2.07 10.64 0.03
N ALA A 263 -1.85 11.59 0.93
CA ALA A 263 -1.67 11.33 2.35
C ALA A 263 -2.92 10.69 2.96
N PHE A 264 -4.12 11.15 2.57
CA PHE A 264 -5.39 10.56 2.97
C PHE A 264 -5.49 9.10 2.50
N ALA A 265 -5.22 8.82 1.21
CA ALA A 265 -5.21 7.47 0.67
C ALA A 265 -4.28 6.54 1.43
N MET A 266 -3.04 7.00 1.66
CA MET A 266 -2.03 6.24 2.39
C MET A 266 -2.41 6.01 3.86
N LEU A 267 -3.00 7.00 4.56
CA LEU A 267 -3.46 6.86 5.94
C LEU A 267 -4.55 5.79 6.04
N VAL A 268 -5.58 5.87 5.19
CA VAL A 268 -6.66 4.88 5.15
C VAL A 268 -6.11 3.50 4.82
N GLY A 269 -5.25 3.42 3.82
CA GLY A 269 -4.66 2.16 3.38
C GLY A 269 -3.74 1.51 4.42
N CYS A 270 -2.88 2.28 5.10
CA CYS A 270 -2.03 1.77 6.16
C CYS A 270 -2.85 1.26 7.37
N LEU A 271 -3.90 1.97 7.76
CA LEU A 271 -4.80 1.52 8.83
C LEU A 271 -5.55 0.25 8.42
N ALA A 272 -6.06 0.20 7.18
CA ALA A 272 -6.73 -0.99 6.65
C ALA A 272 -5.78 -2.20 6.63
N GLY A 273 -4.55 -2.05 6.15
CA GLY A 273 -3.56 -3.12 6.05
C GLY A 273 -3.17 -3.73 7.38
N VAL A 274 -3.00 -2.90 8.43
CA VAL A 274 -2.69 -3.41 9.77
C VAL A 274 -3.82 -4.27 10.30
N TYR A 275 -5.05 -3.77 10.20
CA TYR A 275 -6.17 -4.50 10.75
C TYR A 275 -6.49 -5.75 9.91
N SER A 276 -6.46 -5.68 8.59
CA SER A 276 -6.81 -6.79 7.70
C SER A 276 -5.84 -7.97 7.85
N THR A 277 -4.57 -7.69 8.00
CA THR A 277 -3.56 -8.74 8.22
C THR A 277 -3.86 -9.55 9.49
N ILE A 278 -4.30 -8.91 10.55
CA ILE A 278 -4.61 -9.57 11.83
C ILE A 278 -6.02 -10.19 11.81
N THR A 279 -7.02 -9.46 11.30
CA THR A 279 -8.43 -9.81 11.49
C THR A 279 -9.05 -10.53 10.29
N LEU A 280 -8.42 -10.46 9.12
CA LEU A 280 -8.92 -11.12 7.90
C LEU A 280 -7.99 -12.23 7.46
N THR A 281 -6.70 -11.92 7.22
CA THR A 281 -5.75 -12.88 6.64
C THR A 281 -5.56 -14.12 7.51
N THR A 282 -5.25 -13.94 8.79
CA THR A 282 -4.93 -15.05 9.68
C THR A 282 -6.16 -15.89 10.06
N PRO A 283 -7.37 -15.31 10.33
CA PRO A 283 -8.58 -16.10 10.51
C PRO A 283 -9.05 -16.84 9.24
N LEU A 284 -8.78 -16.30 8.06
CA LEU A 284 -9.10 -16.94 6.80
C LEU A 284 -8.24 -18.20 6.60
N VAL A 285 -6.93 -18.09 6.85
CA VAL A 285 -6.02 -19.25 6.86
C VAL A 285 -6.50 -20.29 7.86
N TYR A 286 -6.90 -19.88 9.06
CA TYR A 286 -7.43 -20.79 10.07
C TYR A 286 -8.69 -21.51 9.60
N ALA A 287 -9.66 -20.76 9.05
CA ALA A 287 -10.93 -21.31 8.59
C ALA A 287 -10.75 -22.34 7.45
N TRP A 288 -9.86 -22.05 6.50
CA TRP A 288 -9.59 -22.95 5.37
C TRP A 288 -8.77 -24.17 5.76
N SER A 289 -7.89 -24.07 6.74
CA SER A 289 -7.05 -25.18 7.18
C SER A 289 -7.78 -26.12 8.14
N HIS A 290 -8.77 -25.62 8.89
CA HIS A 290 -9.49 -26.41 9.89
C HIS A 290 -10.35 -27.53 9.29
N GLY A 291 -10.78 -27.40 8.01
CA GLY A 291 -11.54 -28.44 7.29
C GLY A 291 -10.70 -29.53 6.61
N GLN A 292 -9.36 -29.38 6.59
CA GLN A 292 -8.48 -30.25 5.78
C GLN A 292 -7.55 -31.17 6.60
N ASN A 293 -7.76 -31.38 7.89
CA ASN A 293 -6.80 -32.09 8.77
C ASN A 293 -5.36 -31.58 8.66
N ASN A 294 -5.19 -30.29 8.33
CA ASN A 294 -3.90 -29.64 8.18
C ASN A 294 -3.42 -29.19 9.56
N ASP A 295 -2.94 -30.15 10.33
CA ASP A 295 -2.33 -30.01 11.67
C ASP A 295 -0.97 -29.29 11.63
N GLY A 296 -0.61 -28.66 10.50
CA GLY A 296 0.71 -28.07 10.31
C GLY A 296 1.83 -29.11 10.08
N SER A 297 1.52 -30.41 10.03
CA SER A 297 2.52 -31.47 9.84
C SER A 297 3.33 -31.30 8.55
N GLN A 298 2.76 -30.66 7.53
CA GLN A 298 3.47 -30.30 6.29
C GLN A 298 4.67 -29.35 6.54
N PHE A 299 4.64 -28.54 7.61
CA PHE A 299 5.75 -27.65 7.99
C PHE A 299 6.76 -28.34 8.88
N ASN A 300 6.38 -29.48 9.52
CA ASN A 300 7.26 -30.31 10.32
C ASN A 300 8.08 -31.29 9.49
N LYS A 301 7.85 -31.42 8.20
CA LYS A 301 8.76 -32.18 7.32
C LYS A 301 10.13 -31.50 7.41
N LYS A 302 11.04 -32.12 8.19
CA LYS A 302 12.47 -31.77 8.13
C LYS A 302 12.84 -31.66 6.65
N PRO A 303 13.53 -30.59 6.22
CA PRO A 303 14.13 -30.59 4.88
C PRO A 303 14.83 -31.95 4.74
N ALA A 304 14.50 -32.71 3.69
CA ALA A 304 15.20 -33.96 3.42
C ALA A 304 16.68 -33.67 3.62
N ALA A 305 17.30 -34.34 4.60
CA ALA A 305 18.70 -34.10 4.92
C ALA A 305 19.42 -34.19 3.58
N LYS A 306 20.06 -33.12 3.15
CA LYS A 306 20.92 -33.14 1.98
C LYS A 306 21.80 -34.40 2.22
N PRO A 307 21.88 -35.34 1.26
CA PRO A 307 22.69 -36.50 1.46
C PRO A 307 24.03 -36.02 1.97
N ALA A 308 24.42 -36.49 3.16
CA ALA A 308 25.67 -36.10 3.76
C ALA A 308 26.72 -36.38 2.68
N VAL A 309 27.32 -35.33 2.12
CA VAL A 309 28.50 -35.47 1.29
C VAL A 309 29.51 -36.10 2.23
N LYS A 310 29.65 -37.43 2.15
CA LYS A 310 30.74 -38.13 2.81
C LYS A 310 31.98 -37.53 2.20
N HIS A 311 32.53 -36.49 2.82
CA HIS A 311 33.90 -36.07 2.57
C HIS A 311 34.74 -37.31 2.91
N ASN A 312 35.13 -38.02 1.86
CA ASN A 312 36.12 -39.07 1.98
C ASN A 312 37.46 -38.38 2.32
N VAL A 313 37.65 -38.06 3.60
CA VAL A 313 38.86 -37.41 4.13
C VAL A 313 40.08 -38.23 3.76
N GLU A 314 39.95 -39.57 3.68
CA GLU A 314 41.00 -40.47 3.25
C GLU A 314 41.38 -40.28 1.79
N ALA A 315 40.43 -40.01 0.88
CA ALA A 315 40.72 -39.71 -0.51
C ALA A 315 41.44 -38.37 -0.69
N PHE A 316 41.07 -37.36 0.14
CA PHE A 316 41.71 -36.04 0.09
C PHE A 316 43.12 -36.07 0.67
N VAL A 317 43.39 -36.88 1.69
CA VAL A 317 44.71 -37.06 2.31
C VAL A 317 45.63 -37.85 1.36
N SER A 318 45.11 -38.88 0.67
CA SER A 318 45.89 -39.65 -0.31
C SER A 318 46.25 -38.86 -1.57
N GLU A 319 45.37 -37.97 -2.01
CA GLU A 319 45.63 -37.08 -3.16
C GLU A 319 46.68 -35.99 -2.85
N GLN A 320 46.72 -35.49 -1.62
CA GLN A 320 47.77 -34.56 -1.18
C GLN A 320 49.11 -35.21 -0.95
N ALA A 321 49.15 -36.49 -0.54
CA ALA A 321 50.38 -37.23 -0.37
C ALA A 321 51.03 -37.65 -1.71
N ALA A 322 50.25 -37.67 -2.80
CA ALA A 322 50.76 -38.07 -4.13
C ALA A 322 51.34 -36.94 -4.97
N LYS A 323 51.31 -35.68 -4.50
CA LYS A 323 51.92 -34.53 -5.24
C LYS A 323 53.42 -34.42 -4.93
N PRO A 324 54.29 -34.60 -5.93
CA PRO A 324 55.73 -34.48 -5.72
C PRO A 324 56.12 -33.03 -5.34
N ALA A 325 56.97 -32.91 -4.36
CA ALA A 325 57.49 -31.63 -3.86
C ALA A 325 58.12 -30.80 -5.00
N ARG A 326 57.51 -29.73 -5.33
CA ARG A 326 58.08 -28.74 -6.27
C ARG A 326 59.27 -28.05 -5.60
N GLN A 327 60.48 -28.39 -6.03
CA GLN A 327 61.70 -27.72 -5.62
C GLN A 327 61.62 -26.24 -5.93
N GLY A 328 61.70 -25.43 -4.88
CA GLY A 328 61.69 -23.98 -4.96
C GLY A 328 63.07 -23.50 -5.52
N LYS A 329 63.05 -22.94 -6.72
CA LYS A 329 64.17 -22.07 -7.17
C LYS A 329 63.90 -20.65 -6.65
N THR A 330 64.69 -20.29 -5.65
CA THR A 330 64.77 -18.94 -5.11
C THR A 330 65.46 -18.04 -6.15
N VAL A 331 64.71 -17.15 -6.79
CA VAL A 331 65.27 -16.08 -7.62
C VAL A 331 65.26 -14.80 -6.79
N ILE A 332 66.46 -14.46 -6.27
CA ILE A 332 66.72 -13.17 -5.63
C ILE A 332 66.79 -12.10 -6.71
N LYS A 333 65.78 -11.26 -6.87
CA LYS A 333 65.83 -10.05 -7.66
C LYS A 333 66.31 -8.89 -6.79
N ARG A 334 67.55 -8.48 -6.94
CA ARG A 334 68.18 -7.25 -6.42
C ARG A 334 67.46 -6.02 -7.04
N THR A 335 66.79 -5.25 -6.24
CA THR A 335 66.25 -3.94 -6.63
C THR A 335 67.36 -2.90 -6.56
N ARG A 336 67.78 -2.39 -7.70
CA ARG A 336 68.68 -1.21 -7.80
C ARG A 336 67.89 0.05 -7.58
N ARG A 337 68.23 0.77 -6.54
CA ARG A 337 67.84 2.13 -6.20
C ARG A 337 68.52 3.08 -7.16
N ASN A 338 67.81 3.85 -7.94
CA ASN A 338 68.40 5.05 -8.60
C ASN A 338 67.69 6.30 -8.12
N LYS A 339 68.52 7.18 -7.53
CA LYS A 339 68.23 8.60 -7.29
C LYS A 339 68.35 9.34 -8.61
N LYS A 340 67.38 10.16 -8.97
CA LYS A 340 67.58 11.58 -9.29
C LYS A 340 66.22 12.25 -9.25
#